data_682aa4e06df359b559d59aa69166c8b4
#
_entry.id   682aa4e06df359b559d59aa69166c8b4
#
_cell.length_a   1.000
_cell.length_b   1.000
_cell.length_c   1.000
_cell.angle_alpha   90.00
_cell.angle_beta   90.00
_cell.angle_gamma   90.00
#
_symmetry.space_group_name_H-M   'P 1'
#
loop_
_entity.id
_entity.type
_entity.pdbx_description
1 polymer ?
#
loop_
_entity_poly.entity_id
_entity_poly.type
_entity_poly.pdbx_seq_one_letter_code
_entity_poly.pdbx_strand_id
1 'polypeptide(L)'
;DEKGNWIWQFTSKVQTPEVSKIRIQYESLKQNPQGCNVYSNFRWKEISSFVTSNEDKEECLFDINYEDLPSLYIGLDNRLPAGESSIYFRMEESINQLQKNAFKDFNNDDLIYSSGTRMVSLVWEYFNGEEWNVLSVNDNTDSFHQSGFVDLIIPEDFSCKDEFGQNLYWIKVTLVSGSFENRPYIKDVLLNAVYAKNEKTYENEILGSGTGAPGQAVFVAHRDILGGSVLYVNEKSIPSANELEIIKKDSGTEPYFEKEDEIWVRYTEVDNFYSSTPFSRHYVVDYSTGKINFGDGVKGVNPPKGKFNILMKSYHAGGGTIGNVAKNTLQGMVQSIPFVFGCTNPFPAEDGADMESVDSLKSRAAGAFKSLQRAVTSEDFQWLAREASSSVGRAYCLKNRNAKNEICTVIIPLRPSGVGYDEKLLPSRELIRRVKEYLDQRKLVGTPITVQAPVY
;
A
#
# COMPACT_ATOMS: atom_id res chain seq x y z
N ASP A 1 -11.60 22.69 46.20
CA ASP A 1 -10.96 23.92 46.69
C ASP A 1 -11.80 24.60 47.75
N GLU A 2 -11.30 25.62 48.37
CA GLU A 2 -11.99 26.39 49.43
C GLU A 2 -13.33 27.02 48.99
N LYS A 3 -13.72 26.88 47.72
CA LYS A 3 -14.99 27.33 47.15
C LYS A 3 -15.95 26.18 46.80
N GLY A 4 -15.67 24.96 47.22
CA GLY A 4 -16.53 23.79 47.01
C GLY A 4 -16.53 23.22 45.58
N ASN A 5 -15.58 23.58 44.70
CA ASN A 5 -15.47 23.02 43.39
C ASN A 5 -14.58 21.75 43.43
N TRP A 6 -15.02 20.71 42.76
CA TRP A 6 -14.23 19.49 42.61
C TRP A 6 -13.08 19.73 41.66
N ILE A 7 -11.83 19.63 42.16
CA ILE A 7 -10.63 19.66 41.36
C ILE A 7 -10.15 18.20 41.19
N TRP A 8 -10.19 17.70 39.98
CA TRP A 8 -9.58 16.41 39.61
C TRP A 8 -8.07 16.58 39.56
N GLN A 9 -7.39 16.14 40.61
CA GLN A 9 -5.93 16.08 40.60
C GLN A 9 -5.52 14.66 40.22
N PHE A 10 -5.00 14.49 38.99
CA PHE A 10 -4.36 13.24 38.58
C PHE A 10 -3.04 13.13 39.36
N THR A 11 -3.01 12.34 40.40
CA THR A 11 -1.84 12.12 41.26
C THR A 11 -0.95 10.99 40.78
N SER A 12 -1.30 10.29 39.71
CA SER A 12 -0.46 9.27 39.08
C SER A 12 -0.12 9.68 37.66
N LYS A 13 1.17 9.73 37.32
CA LYS A 13 1.59 9.64 35.92
C LYS A 13 0.99 8.37 35.36
N VAL A 14 0.19 8.49 34.28
CA VAL A 14 -0.20 7.33 33.50
C VAL A 14 1.12 6.75 32.98
N GLN A 15 1.60 5.70 33.63
CA GLN A 15 2.66 4.88 33.05
C GLN A 15 2.03 4.19 31.85
N THR A 16 2.51 4.50 30.66
CA THR A 16 2.26 3.65 29.49
C THR A 16 2.62 2.23 29.89
N PRO A 17 1.72 1.24 29.69
CA PRO A 17 2.03 -0.13 30.03
C PRO A 17 3.27 -0.54 29.25
N GLU A 18 4.35 -0.84 29.93
CA GLU A 18 5.50 -1.50 29.33
C GLU A 18 5.08 -2.93 29.00
N VAL A 19 4.97 -3.22 27.70
CA VAL A 19 4.74 -4.58 27.24
C VAL A 19 6.06 -5.35 27.44
N SER A 20 6.22 -5.94 28.62
CA SER A 20 7.43 -6.70 28.99
C SER A 20 7.51 -8.05 28.26
N LYS A 21 6.43 -8.54 27.65
CA LYS A 21 6.40 -9.82 26.96
C LYS A 21 5.19 -9.90 26.03
N ILE A 22 5.42 -9.90 24.73
CA ILE A 22 4.41 -10.29 23.76
C ILE A 22 4.53 -11.80 23.56
N ARG A 23 3.53 -12.56 23.95
CA ARG A 23 3.37 -13.95 23.50
C ARG A 23 2.47 -13.93 22.28
N ILE A 24 3.07 -14.14 21.12
CA ILE A 24 2.33 -14.40 19.90
C ILE A 24 2.24 -15.91 19.77
N GLN A 25 1.06 -16.48 19.99
CA GLN A 25 0.82 -17.89 19.80
C GLN A 25 0.13 -18.06 18.44
N TYR A 26 0.90 -18.43 17.43
CA TYR A 26 0.37 -18.85 16.14
C TYR A 26 0.53 -20.37 16.01
N GLU A 27 -0.55 -21.08 15.90
CA GLU A 27 -0.55 -22.39 15.28
C GLU A 27 -0.75 -22.19 13.79
N SER A 28 0.33 -22.14 13.01
CA SER A 28 0.21 -22.14 11.56
C SER A 28 0.11 -23.57 11.06
N LEU A 29 -1.04 -24.15 11.19
CA LEU A 29 -1.47 -25.17 10.25
C LEU A 29 -1.65 -24.46 8.89
N LYS A 30 -1.31 -25.12 7.77
CA LYS A 30 -1.69 -24.64 6.44
C LYS A 30 -3.20 -24.49 6.41
N GLN A 31 -3.70 -23.29 6.72
CA GLN A 31 -5.11 -23.00 6.71
C GLN A 31 -5.43 -22.34 5.36
N ASN A 32 -5.88 -23.16 4.44
CA ASN A 32 -6.68 -22.70 3.35
C ASN A 32 -8.14 -22.80 3.80
N PRO A 33 -9.06 -21.92 3.35
CA PRO A 33 -10.48 -22.10 3.63
C PRO A 33 -10.87 -23.50 3.14
N GLN A 34 -11.44 -24.30 4.03
CA GLN A 34 -11.85 -25.70 3.73
C GLN A 34 -13.11 -25.72 2.88
N GLY A 35 -13.91 -24.66 2.96
CA GLY A 35 -15.11 -24.51 2.17
C GLY A 35 -15.28 -23.06 1.73
N CYS A 36 -15.43 -22.85 0.44
CA CYS A 36 -15.93 -21.58 -0.11
C CYS A 36 -17.19 -21.91 -0.92
N ASN A 37 -18.30 -21.35 -0.54
CA ASN A 37 -19.58 -21.57 -1.18
C ASN A 37 -20.20 -20.24 -1.58
N VAL A 38 -20.73 -20.17 -2.79
CA VAL A 38 -21.52 -19.03 -3.27
C VAL A 38 -22.98 -19.46 -3.29
N TYR A 39 -23.84 -18.66 -2.67
CA TYR A 39 -25.27 -18.80 -2.69
C TYR A 39 -25.88 -17.72 -3.56
N SER A 40 -26.65 -18.12 -4.58
CA SER A 40 -27.37 -17.23 -5.47
C SER A 40 -28.50 -17.99 -6.16
N ASN A 41 -29.62 -17.33 -6.46
CA ASN A 41 -30.80 -17.91 -7.14
C ASN A 41 -31.29 -19.19 -6.46
N PHE A 42 -31.41 -19.19 -5.13
CA PHE A 42 -31.84 -20.35 -4.32
C PHE A 42 -31.02 -21.63 -4.53
N ARG A 43 -29.77 -21.46 -5.00
CA ARG A 43 -28.80 -22.54 -5.19
C ARG A 43 -27.47 -22.14 -4.60
N TRP A 44 -26.77 -23.10 -4.05
CA TRP A 44 -25.41 -22.94 -3.64
C TRP A 44 -24.46 -23.72 -4.57
N LYS A 45 -23.25 -23.20 -4.71
CA LYS A 45 -22.18 -23.81 -5.48
C LYS A 45 -20.90 -23.78 -4.66
N GLU A 46 -20.28 -24.95 -4.50
CA GLU A 46 -18.98 -25.05 -3.87
C GLU A 46 -17.89 -24.56 -4.82
N ILE A 47 -17.05 -23.64 -4.32
CA ILE A 47 -15.93 -23.06 -5.06
C ILE A 47 -14.59 -23.35 -4.40
N SER A 48 -14.55 -24.28 -3.46
CA SER A 48 -13.34 -24.67 -2.69
C SER A 48 -12.23 -25.31 -3.53
N SER A 49 -12.46 -25.66 -4.78
CA SER A 49 -11.44 -26.20 -5.68
C SER A 49 -10.35 -25.20 -6.11
N PHE A 50 -10.46 -23.93 -5.70
CA PHE A 50 -9.49 -22.88 -6.04
C PHE A 50 -8.08 -23.10 -5.52
N VAL A 51 -7.93 -23.91 -4.49
CA VAL A 51 -6.67 -24.01 -3.77
C VAL A 51 -5.78 -25.14 -4.28
N THR A 52 -6.29 -26.06 -5.06
CA THR A 52 -5.58 -27.32 -5.36
C THR A 52 -5.38 -27.64 -6.83
N SER A 53 -6.05 -26.98 -7.75
CA SER A 53 -5.90 -27.27 -9.18
C SER A 53 -5.34 -26.07 -9.95
N ASN A 54 -4.27 -26.30 -10.72
CA ASN A 54 -3.72 -25.38 -11.71
C ASN A 54 -4.69 -25.09 -12.88
N GLU A 55 -5.98 -25.33 -12.72
CA GLU A 55 -6.98 -25.03 -13.74
C GLU A 55 -7.54 -23.62 -13.52
N ASP A 56 -7.45 -22.80 -14.54
CA ASP A 56 -8.01 -21.44 -14.61
C ASP A 56 -9.55 -21.46 -14.61
N LYS A 57 -10.15 -21.84 -13.48
CA LYS A 57 -11.59 -21.72 -13.27
C LYS A 57 -11.90 -20.43 -12.52
N GLU A 58 -12.53 -19.53 -13.21
CA GLU A 58 -13.05 -18.27 -12.66
C GLU A 58 -14.46 -18.49 -12.12
N GLU A 59 -14.73 -18.12 -10.87
CA GLU A 59 -16.08 -18.22 -10.31
C GLU A 59 -16.61 -16.85 -9.92
N CYS A 60 -17.84 -16.58 -10.36
CA CYS A 60 -18.55 -15.35 -10.06
C CYS A 60 -19.06 -15.36 -8.62
N LEU A 61 -18.74 -14.34 -7.83
CA LEU A 61 -19.14 -14.25 -6.43
C LEU A 61 -20.62 -13.96 -6.23
N PHE A 62 -21.17 -13.06 -7.04
CA PHE A 62 -22.54 -12.59 -6.91
C PHE A 62 -23.22 -12.63 -8.27
N ASP A 63 -24.10 -13.59 -8.47
CA ASP A 63 -24.88 -13.66 -9.70
C ASP A 63 -26.12 -12.74 -9.58
N ILE A 64 -26.28 -11.85 -10.57
CA ILE A 64 -27.22 -10.74 -10.48
C ILE A 64 -28.60 -11.16 -11.03
N ASN A 65 -29.26 -12.11 -10.39
CA ASN A 65 -30.69 -12.37 -10.61
C ASN A 65 -31.42 -12.17 -9.28
N TYR A 66 -32.14 -11.10 -9.19
CA TYR A 66 -32.57 -10.32 -8.04
C TYR A 66 -33.69 -10.90 -7.13
N GLU A 67 -33.86 -12.19 -7.00
CA GLU A 67 -34.91 -12.70 -6.13
C GLU A 67 -34.45 -13.07 -4.72
N ASP A 68 -33.13 -13.23 -4.50
CA ASP A 68 -32.55 -13.46 -3.19
C ASP A 68 -31.27 -12.63 -3.00
N LEU A 69 -30.80 -12.49 -1.77
CA LEU A 69 -29.56 -11.77 -1.46
C LEU A 69 -28.35 -12.71 -1.69
N PRO A 70 -27.60 -12.52 -2.80
CA PRO A 70 -26.48 -13.39 -3.09
C PRO A 70 -25.40 -13.25 -2.02
N SER A 71 -24.83 -14.37 -1.59
CA SER A 71 -23.88 -14.41 -0.50
C SER A 71 -22.70 -15.32 -0.80
N LEU A 72 -21.52 -14.91 -0.32
CA LEU A 72 -20.30 -15.72 -0.27
C LEU A 72 -20.12 -16.26 1.15
N TYR A 73 -19.88 -17.56 1.28
CA TYR A 73 -19.58 -18.23 2.54
C TYR A 73 -18.14 -18.73 2.52
N ILE A 74 -17.37 -18.38 3.54
CA ILE A 74 -15.97 -18.78 3.73
C ILE A 74 -15.94 -19.65 4.97
N GLY A 75 -15.71 -20.95 4.82
CA GLY A 75 -15.65 -21.92 5.90
C GLY A 75 -14.21 -22.25 6.32
N LEU A 76 -13.96 -22.19 7.59
CA LEU A 76 -12.67 -22.46 8.22
C LEU A 76 -12.79 -23.70 9.12
N ASP A 77 -11.85 -24.60 9.05
CA ASP A 77 -11.78 -25.79 9.91
C ASP A 77 -11.43 -25.47 11.35
N ASN A 78 -10.66 -24.40 11.55
CA ASN A 78 -10.29 -23.91 12.86
C ASN A 78 -10.80 -22.50 13.09
N ARG A 79 -11.13 -22.23 14.35
CA ARG A 79 -11.51 -20.90 14.77
C ARG A 79 -10.36 -19.91 14.60
N LEU A 80 -10.65 -18.76 13.97
CA LEU A 80 -9.71 -17.66 14.02
C LEU A 80 -9.56 -17.14 15.44
N PRO A 81 -8.36 -16.70 15.85
CA PRO A 81 -8.16 -16.10 17.14
C PRO A 81 -9.04 -14.85 17.29
N ALA A 82 -9.56 -14.62 18.51
CA ALA A 82 -10.28 -13.39 18.80
C ALA A 82 -9.34 -12.18 18.65
N GLY A 83 -9.85 -11.11 18.05
CA GLY A 83 -9.09 -9.90 17.75
C GLY A 83 -8.90 -9.70 16.25
N GLU A 84 -7.83 -9.01 15.87
CA GLU A 84 -7.55 -8.67 14.47
C GLU A 84 -7.06 -9.90 13.68
N SER A 85 -7.69 -10.12 12.53
CA SER A 85 -7.31 -11.14 11.56
C SER A 85 -7.51 -10.58 10.16
N SER A 86 -6.67 -10.99 9.20
CA SER A 86 -6.75 -10.49 7.82
C SER A 86 -6.87 -11.63 6.83
N ILE A 87 -7.72 -11.46 5.84
CA ILE A 87 -7.87 -12.38 4.70
C ILE A 87 -7.55 -11.60 3.43
N TYR A 88 -6.66 -12.15 2.60
CA TYR A 88 -6.36 -11.58 1.30
C TYR A 88 -7.22 -12.22 0.22
N PHE A 89 -7.91 -11.38 -0.54
CA PHE A 89 -8.70 -11.78 -1.70
C PHE A 89 -8.00 -11.38 -2.98
N ARG A 90 -7.71 -12.37 -3.81
CA ARG A 90 -7.24 -12.12 -5.18
C ARG A 90 -8.42 -12.17 -6.12
N MET A 91 -8.70 -11.06 -6.74
CA MET A 91 -9.73 -10.95 -7.75
C MET A 91 -9.18 -11.27 -9.13
N GLU A 92 -9.98 -11.92 -9.98
CA GLU A 92 -9.60 -12.16 -11.36
C GLU A 92 -9.63 -10.86 -12.16
N GLU A 93 -8.53 -10.55 -12.79
CA GLU A 93 -8.41 -9.48 -13.77
C GLU A 93 -8.59 -10.06 -15.16
N SER A 94 -9.81 -10.48 -15.49
CA SER A 94 -10.06 -11.18 -16.77
C SER A 94 -9.79 -10.27 -17.96
N ILE A 95 -8.81 -10.63 -18.74
CA ILE A 95 -8.46 -10.06 -20.04
C ILE A 95 -9.68 -9.96 -20.96
N ASN A 96 -10.50 -11.02 -20.96
CA ASN A 96 -11.69 -11.09 -21.77
C ASN A 96 -12.78 -10.12 -21.35
N GLN A 97 -12.86 -9.77 -20.06
CA GLN A 97 -13.83 -8.80 -19.55
C GLN A 97 -13.42 -7.37 -19.88
N LEU A 98 -12.12 -7.02 -19.66
CA LEU A 98 -11.60 -5.72 -20.05
C LEU A 98 -11.74 -5.49 -21.57
N GLN A 99 -11.49 -6.53 -22.39
CA GLN A 99 -11.70 -6.47 -23.83
C GLN A 99 -13.16 -6.45 -24.24
N LYS A 100 -14.03 -7.28 -23.63
CA LYS A 100 -15.47 -7.30 -23.91
C LYS A 100 -16.15 -5.99 -23.56
N ASN A 101 -15.73 -5.34 -22.48
CA ASN A 101 -16.26 -4.03 -22.10
C ASN A 101 -15.82 -2.94 -23.06
N ALA A 102 -14.54 -2.94 -23.47
CA ALA A 102 -14.05 -2.03 -24.51
C ALA A 102 -14.82 -2.21 -25.84
N PHE A 103 -15.20 -3.43 -26.20
CA PHE A 103 -16.00 -3.71 -27.39
C PHE A 103 -17.48 -3.38 -27.24
N LYS A 104 -18.09 -3.56 -26.07
CA LYS A 104 -19.49 -3.19 -25.80
C LYS A 104 -19.72 -1.68 -25.88
N ASP A 105 -18.78 -0.91 -25.38
CA ASP A 105 -18.83 0.56 -25.42
C ASP A 105 -18.70 1.10 -26.87
N PHE A 106 -18.13 0.32 -27.80
CA PHE A 106 -18.04 0.70 -29.21
C PHE A 106 -19.31 0.40 -30.04
N ASN A 107 -20.15 -0.54 -29.59
CA ASN A 107 -21.25 -1.07 -30.41
C ASN A 107 -22.66 -0.73 -29.88
N ASN A 108 -22.78 -0.12 -28.70
CA ASN A 108 -24.08 0.22 -28.12
C ASN A 108 -24.29 1.74 -28.04
N ASP A 109 -24.94 2.28 -29.06
CA ASP A 109 -25.42 3.68 -29.07
C ASP A 109 -26.63 3.95 -28.13
N ASP A 110 -27.18 2.94 -27.48
CA ASP A 110 -28.46 3.01 -26.76
C ASP A 110 -28.41 2.84 -25.23
N LEU A 111 -27.24 2.73 -24.62
CA LEU A 111 -27.16 2.71 -23.16
C LEU A 111 -27.01 4.11 -22.58
N ILE A 112 -28.16 4.70 -22.24
CA ILE A 112 -28.24 5.85 -21.31
C ILE A 112 -27.63 5.38 -19.98
N TYR A 113 -26.33 5.61 -19.80
CA TYR A 113 -25.71 5.47 -18.50
C TYR A 113 -26.23 6.59 -17.60
N SER A 114 -27.16 6.25 -16.73
CA SER A 114 -27.37 7.04 -15.52
C SER A 114 -26.04 7.04 -14.77
N SER A 115 -25.40 8.20 -14.71
CA SER A 115 -24.18 8.48 -13.96
C SER A 115 -24.43 8.46 -12.44
N GLY A 116 -24.80 7.33 -11.94
CA GLY A 116 -24.86 7.02 -10.54
C GLY A 116 -24.31 5.62 -10.41
N THR A 117 -23.01 5.50 -10.14
CA THR A 117 -22.44 4.27 -9.61
C THR A 117 -23.31 3.90 -8.43
N ARG A 118 -24.15 2.86 -8.55
CA ARG A 118 -24.88 2.33 -7.41
C ARG A 118 -23.81 1.73 -6.51
N MET A 119 -23.49 2.41 -5.43
CA MET A 119 -22.51 1.94 -4.47
C MET A 119 -22.92 0.53 -4.03
N VAL A 120 -22.00 -0.41 -4.23
CA VAL A 120 -22.19 -1.79 -3.75
C VAL A 120 -22.08 -1.75 -2.23
N SER A 121 -23.04 -2.34 -1.55
CA SER A 121 -23.04 -2.48 -0.10
C SER A 121 -22.99 -3.95 0.27
N LEU A 122 -21.91 -4.33 0.93
CA LEU A 122 -21.68 -5.68 1.46
C LEU A 122 -21.85 -5.67 2.97
N VAL A 123 -22.47 -6.72 3.50
CA VAL A 123 -22.53 -6.97 4.94
C VAL A 123 -21.78 -8.25 5.25
N TRP A 124 -20.85 -8.15 6.18
CA TRP A 124 -20.07 -9.26 6.69
C TRP A 124 -20.69 -9.77 7.97
N GLU A 125 -20.86 -11.07 8.07
CA GLU A 125 -21.52 -11.73 9.20
C GLU A 125 -20.71 -12.95 9.65
N TYR A 126 -20.79 -13.26 10.93
CA TYR A 126 -20.24 -14.45 11.56
C TYR A 126 -21.33 -15.16 12.37
N PHE A 127 -21.17 -16.44 12.66
CA PHE A 127 -22.11 -17.20 13.49
C PHE A 127 -21.62 -17.22 14.94
N ASN A 128 -22.48 -16.80 15.89
CA ASN A 128 -22.12 -16.71 17.33
C ASN A 128 -22.52 -17.98 18.13
N GLY A 129 -23.09 -18.98 17.47
CA GLY A 129 -23.64 -20.19 18.10
C GLY A 129 -25.17 -20.23 18.10
N GLU A 130 -25.85 -19.09 17.98
CA GLU A 130 -27.30 -18.97 17.92
C GLU A 130 -27.77 -18.34 16.59
N GLU A 131 -27.20 -17.23 16.20
CA GLU A 131 -27.60 -16.44 15.03
C GLU A 131 -26.41 -15.83 14.28
N TRP A 132 -26.69 -15.30 13.07
CA TRP A 132 -25.71 -14.54 12.28
C TRP A 132 -25.64 -13.10 12.79
N ASN A 133 -24.46 -12.69 13.21
CA ASN A 133 -24.16 -11.34 13.70
C ASN A 133 -23.23 -10.59 12.75
N VAL A 134 -23.39 -9.27 12.70
CA VAL A 134 -22.54 -8.41 11.87
C VAL A 134 -21.10 -8.45 12.36
N LEU A 135 -20.19 -8.71 11.45
CA LEU A 135 -18.75 -8.69 11.68
C LEU A 135 -18.17 -7.33 11.30
N SER A 136 -17.40 -6.74 12.20
CA SER A 136 -16.68 -5.49 11.92
C SER A 136 -15.50 -5.76 11.00
N VAL A 137 -15.46 -5.06 9.86
CA VAL A 137 -14.43 -5.24 8.85
C VAL A 137 -13.89 -3.91 8.33
N ASN A 138 -12.63 -3.92 7.91
CA ASN A 138 -12.02 -2.88 7.10
C ASN A 138 -11.69 -3.48 5.72
N ASP A 139 -12.48 -3.11 4.72
CA ASP A 139 -12.42 -3.71 3.39
C ASP A 139 -11.55 -2.87 2.44
N ASN A 140 -10.33 -3.36 2.17
CA ASN A 140 -9.42 -2.74 1.21
C ASN A 140 -9.60 -3.32 -0.21
N THR A 141 -10.64 -4.17 -0.45
CA THR A 141 -10.96 -4.69 -1.79
C THR A 141 -11.90 -3.78 -2.57
N ASP A 142 -12.34 -2.67 -1.97
CA ASP A 142 -13.37 -1.79 -2.54
C ASP A 142 -14.63 -2.57 -2.91
N SER A 143 -15.15 -3.33 -1.96
CA SER A 143 -16.30 -4.23 -2.18
C SER A 143 -16.08 -5.27 -3.30
N PHE A 144 -14.93 -5.92 -3.31
CA PHE A 144 -14.48 -6.89 -4.33
C PHE A 144 -14.29 -6.34 -5.75
N HIS A 145 -14.09 -5.04 -5.91
CA HIS A 145 -13.69 -4.46 -7.20
C HIS A 145 -12.21 -4.66 -7.53
N GLN A 146 -11.37 -4.89 -6.52
CA GLN A 146 -9.92 -5.08 -6.65
C GLN A 146 -9.42 -6.15 -5.69
N SER A 147 -8.21 -6.69 -5.97
CA SER A 147 -7.50 -7.55 -5.02
C SER A 147 -7.07 -6.73 -3.80
N GLY A 148 -7.17 -7.32 -2.61
CA GLY A 148 -6.84 -6.60 -1.38
C GLY A 148 -7.04 -7.43 -0.12
N PHE A 149 -6.65 -6.86 1.01
CA PHE A 149 -6.93 -7.41 2.32
C PHE A 149 -8.30 -6.96 2.82
N VAL A 150 -8.96 -7.85 3.53
CA VAL A 150 -10.08 -7.53 4.39
C VAL A 150 -9.65 -7.84 5.81
N ASP A 151 -9.55 -6.79 6.63
CA ASP A 151 -9.19 -6.91 8.02
C ASP A 151 -10.46 -7.10 8.83
N LEU A 152 -10.47 -8.14 9.65
CA LEU A 152 -11.62 -8.61 10.42
C LEU A 152 -11.35 -8.44 11.91
N ILE A 153 -12.34 -8.04 12.67
CA ILE A 153 -12.30 -8.09 14.13
C ILE A 153 -13.12 -9.29 14.59
N ILE A 154 -12.43 -10.41 14.87
CA ILE A 154 -13.06 -11.66 15.26
C ILE A 154 -13.51 -11.61 16.71
N PRO A 155 -14.81 -11.82 17.00
CA PRO A 155 -15.33 -11.84 18.37
C PRO A 155 -15.01 -13.15 19.11
N GLU A 156 -15.10 -13.10 20.45
CA GLU A 156 -14.85 -14.27 21.31
C GLU A 156 -15.92 -15.36 21.20
N ASP A 157 -17.11 -15.04 20.70
CA ASP A 157 -18.24 -15.97 20.54
C ASP A 157 -18.34 -16.59 19.14
N PHE A 158 -17.34 -16.37 18.26
CA PHE A 158 -17.31 -16.98 16.94
C PHE A 158 -17.38 -18.51 17.05
N SER A 159 -18.43 -19.11 16.52
CA SER A 159 -18.78 -20.52 16.70
C SER A 159 -18.93 -21.25 15.37
N CYS A 160 -18.76 -22.57 15.40
CA CYS A 160 -18.99 -23.40 14.23
C CYS A 160 -20.48 -23.59 13.98
N LYS A 161 -20.82 -23.84 12.72
CA LYS A 161 -22.19 -24.11 12.25
C LYS A 161 -22.17 -25.19 11.19
N ASP A 162 -23.19 -26.04 11.19
CA ASP A 162 -23.41 -26.97 10.07
C ASP A 162 -24.16 -26.22 8.96
N GLU A 163 -23.43 -25.87 7.92
CA GLU A 163 -23.96 -25.30 6.69
C GLU A 163 -23.44 -26.09 5.49
N PHE A 164 -24.27 -26.29 4.49
CA PHE A 164 -23.92 -27.05 3.28
C PHE A 164 -23.42 -28.49 3.57
N GLY A 165 -23.81 -29.07 4.72
CA GLY A 165 -23.35 -30.37 5.18
C GLY A 165 -21.90 -30.40 5.73
N GLN A 166 -21.36 -29.26 6.04
CA GLN A 166 -20.03 -29.09 6.62
C GLN A 166 -20.10 -28.28 7.93
N ASN A 167 -19.56 -28.83 9.00
CA ASN A 167 -19.51 -28.16 10.30
C ASN A 167 -18.21 -27.35 10.42
N LEU A 168 -18.25 -26.09 9.99
CA LEU A 168 -17.11 -25.18 9.92
C LEU A 168 -17.40 -23.87 10.65
N TYR A 169 -16.35 -23.05 10.83
CA TYR A 169 -16.46 -21.68 11.27
C TYR A 169 -16.70 -20.80 10.04
N TRP A 170 -17.94 -20.31 9.89
CA TRP A 170 -18.35 -19.62 8.68
C TRP A 170 -18.31 -18.11 8.83
N ILE A 171 -17.71 -17.45 7.84
CA ILE A 171 -17.86 -16.03 7.58
C ILE A 171 -18.73 -15.89 6.35
N LYS A 172 -19.76 -15.09 6.44
CA LYS A 172 -20.75 -14.86 5.36
C LYS A 172 -20.65 -13.42 4.90
N VAL A 173 -20.62 -13.20 3.59
CA VAL A 173 -20.61 -11.88 2.96
C VAL A 173 -21.83 -11.78 2.07
N THR A 174 -22.72 -10.87 2.37
CA THR A 174 -24.00 -10.71 1.65
C THR A 174 -24.01 -9.39 0.89
N LEU A 175 -24.38 -9.44 -0.40
CA LEU A 175 -24.68 -8.26 -1.19
C LEU A 175 -26.08 -7.76 -0.85
N VAL A 176 -26.16 -6.65 -0.10
CA VAL A 176 -27.43 -6.09 0.38
C VAL A 176 -28.01 -5.10 -0.63
N SER A 177 -27.17 -4.29 -1.26
CA SER A 177 -27.62 -3.30 -2.23
C SER A 177 -26.54 -2.94 -3.24
N GLY A 178 -26.95 -2.35 -4.34
CA GLY A 178 -26.06 -1.98 -5.43
C GLY A 178 -25.97 -3.05 -6.51
N SER A 179 -25.13 -2.83 -7.48
CA SER A 179 -24.84 -3.79 -8.55
C SER A 179 -23.43 -3.59 -9.06
N PHE A 180 -22.77 -4.68 -9.40
CA PHE A 180 -21.47 -4.64 -10.05
C PHE A 180 -21.64 -4.36 -11.54
N GLU A 181 -20.92 -3.37 -12.07
CA GLU A 181 -20.84 -3.18 -13.53
C GLU A 181 -20.15 -4.38 -14.19
N ASN A 182 -19.08 -4.86 -13.53
CA ASN A 182 -18.37 -6.07 -13.89
C ASN A 182 -18.52 -7.06 -12.74
N ARG A 183 -18.94 -8.27 -13.06
CA ARG A 183 -19.08 -9.33 -12.05
C ARG A 183 -17.72 -9.57 -11.38
N PRO A 184 -17.63 -9.58 -10.04
CA PRO A 184 -16.43 -9.93 -9.34
C PRO A 184 -16.15 -11.43 -9.45
N TYR A 185 -14.97 -11.78 -9.91
CA TYR A 185 -14.48 -13.16 -9.94
C TYR A 185 -13.33 -13.29 -8.97
N ILE A 186 -13.44 -14.28 -8.08
CA ILE A 186 -12.38 -14.58 -7.13
C ILE A 186 -11.44 -15.63 -7.73
N LYS A 187 -10.16 -15.43 -7.52
CA LYS A 187 -9.13 -16.36 -7.97
C LYS A 187 -8.50 -17.09 -6.81
N ASP A 188 -8.21 -16.39 -5.74
CA ASP A 188 -7.63 -16.98 -4.53
C ASP A 188 -8.15 -16.28 -3.27
N VAL A 189 -8.26 -17.05 -2.19
CA VAL A 189 -8.50 -16.56 -0.83
C VAL A 189 -7.35 -17.06 0.03
N LEU A 190 -6.52 -16.13 0.51
CA LEU A 190 -5.32 -16.46 1.26
C LEU A 190 -5.44 -16.01 2.72
N LEU A 191 -5.26 -16.96 3.62
CA LEU A 191 -5.13 -16.71 5.05
C LEU A 191 -3.65 -16.53 5.40
N ASN A 192 -3.38 -15.86 6.51
CA ASN A 192 -2.00 -15.63 7.00
C ASN A 192 -1.09 -14.97 5.96
N ALA A 193 -1.64 -14.11 5.13
CA ALA A 193 -0.91 -13.32 4.16
C ALA A 193 -0.48 -11.97 4.75
N VAL A 194 0.64 -11.44 4.29
CA VAL A 194 1.14 -10.11 4.65
C VAL A 194 1.76 -9.45 3.43
N TYR A 195 1.70 -8.13 3.37
CA TYR A 195 2.49 -7.38 2.39
C TYR A 195 3.97 -7.40 2.78
N ALA A 196 4.82 -7.69 1.81
CA ALA A 196 6.26 -7.58 1.97
C ALA A 196 6.83 -6.57 0.96
N LYS A 197 7.79 -5.76 1.42
CA LYS A 197 8.53 -4.83 0.58
C LYS A 197 9.99 -5.24 0.54
N ASN A 198 10.65 -4.99 -0.60
CA ASN A 198 12.09 -5.17 -0.70
C ASN A 198 12.81 -3.99 -0.03
N GLU A 199 12.77 -3.97 1.29
CA GLU A 199 13.46 -2.97 2.09
C GLU A 199 14.06 -3.58 3.35
N LYS A 200 15.17 -3.02 3.81
CA LYS A 200 15.80 -3.37 5.08
C LYS A 200 16.00 -2.12 5.91
N THR A 201 15.58 -2.16 7.16
CA THR A 201 15.83 -1.11 8.13
C THR A 201 17.23 -1.30 8.73
N TYR A 202 18.03 -0.28 8.67
CA TYR A 202 19.32 -0.18 9.34
C TYR A 202 19.20 0.79 10.51
N GLU A 203 19.75 0.40 11.66
CA GLU A 203 19.61 1.16 12.89
C GLU A 203 20.94 1.43 13.53
N ASN A 204 21.03 2.57 14.22
CA ASN A 204 22.15 2.97 15.08
C ASN A 204 23.52 2.98 14.35
N GLU A 205 23.55 3.44 13.12
CA GLU A 205 24.78 3.58 12.34
C GLU A 205 25.50 4.90 12.68
N ILE A 206 26.74 4.82 13.14
CA ILE A 206 27.58 6.00 13.33
C ILE A 206 28.17 6.40 11.98
N LEU A 207 27.77 7.57 11.47
CA LEU A 207 28.19 8.07 10.16
C LEU A 207 29.56 8.71 10.18
N GLY A 208 30.01 9.13 11.36
CA GLY A 208 31.36 9.75 11.50
C GLY A 208 31.43 10.81 12.57
N SER A 209 32.43 11.68 12.41
CA SER A 209 32.79 12.74 13.34
C SER A 209 32.49 14.11 12.78
N GLY A 210 31.86 14.96 13.58
CA GLY A 210 31.65 16.37 13.24
C GLY A 210 32.98 17.11 13.20
N THR A 211 33.21 17.87 12.16
CA THR A 211 34.42 18.69 11.99
C THR A 211 34.21 20.13 12.47
N GLY A 212 32.93 20.57 12.55
CA GLY A 212 32.57 21.96 12.77
C GLY A 212 32.74 22.84 11.51
N ALA A 213 33.15 22.27 10.39
CA ALA A 213 33.34 23.01 9.15
C ALA A 213 31.99 23.21 8.40
N PRO A 214 31.82 24.35 7.72
CA PRO A 214 30.65 24.61 6.92
C PRO A 214 30.44 23.56 5.82
N GLY A 215 29.17 23.12 5.58
CA GLY A 215 28.85 22.24 4.49
C GLY A 215 29.46 20.84 4.59
N GLN A 216 29.70 20.35 5.82
CA GLN A 216 30.16 18.99 6.02
C GLN A 216 29.24 17.97 5.41
N ALA A 217 29.79 16.88 4.84
CA ALA A 217 29.05 15.76 4.36
C ALA A 217 29.60 14.45 4.95
N VAL A 218 28.69 13.49 5.14
CA VAL A 218 28.97 12.11 5.55
C VAL A 218 28.24 11.14 4.63
N PHE A 219 28.56 9.86 4.71
CA PHE A 219 27.92 8.84 3.90
C PHE A 219 27.36 7.72 4.78
N VAL A 220 26.22 7.17 4.39
CA VAL A 220 25.71 5.92 4.95
C VAL A 220 26.44 4.73 4.30
N ALA A 221 26.48 3.61 5.01
CA ALA A 221 27.10 2.38 4.50
C ALA A 221 26.32 1.77 3.33
N HIS A 222 24.98 1.86 3.38
CA HIS A 222 24.09 1.30 2.36
C HIS A 222 23.50 2.42 1.53
N ARG A 223 23.89 2.47 0.24
CA ARG A 223 23.65 3.64 -0.62
C ARG A 223 22.25 3.71 -1.22
N ASP A 224 21.56 2.57 -1.34
CA ASP A 224 20.23 2.51 -1.96
C ASP A 224 19.16 2.92 -0.95
N ILE A 225 19.21 4.18 -0.52
CA ILE A 225 18.30 4.72 0.50
C ILE A 225 16.88 4.88 -0.10
N LEU A 226 15.88 4.38 0.63
CA LEU A 226 14.46 4.51 0.26
C LEU A 226 13.74 5.60 1.05
N GLY A 227 14.33 6.09 2.13
CA GLY A 227 13.73 7.10 3.00
C GLY A 227 13.73 6.69 4.47
N GLY A 228 12.88 7.35 5.27
CA GLY A 228 12.73 7.06 6.70
C GLY A 228 13.96 7.39 7.51
N SER A 229 14.80 8.31 7.04
CA SER A 229 16.03 8.70 7.71
C SER A 229 15.75 9.47 9.00
N VAL A 230 16.35 9.03 10.09
CA VAL A 230 16.26 9.67 11.41
C VAL A 230 17.69 9.91 11.90
N LEU A 231 18.11 11.16 11.90
CA LEU A 231 19.49 11.54 12.20
C LEU A 231 19.57 12.34 13.50
N TYR A 232 20.54 11.98 14.31
CA TYR A 232 20.88 12.71 15.54
C TYR A 232 22.36 13.12 15.52
N VAL A 233 22.62 14.28 16.10
CA VAL A 233 23.98 14.74 16.31
C VAL A 233 24.22 14.98 17.81
N ASN A 234 25.28 14.43 18.36
CA ASN A 234 25.65 14.68 19.74
C ASN A 234 26.22 16.13 19.86
N GLU A 235 25.46 16.96 20.55
CA GLU A 235 25.78 18.33 20.86
C GLU A 235 26.23 18.41 22.35
N LYS A 236 27.15 19.32 22.65
CA LYS A 236 27.69 19.43 24.03
C LYS A 236 26.76 20.06 25.05
N SER A 237 25.67 20.65 24.57
CA SER A 237 24.68 21.33 25.40
C SER A 237 23.28 21.16 24.82
N ILE A 238 22.29 21.17 25.68
CA ILE A 238 20.90 21.21 25.26
C ILE A 238 20.66 22.52 24.52
N PRO A 239 20.02 22.48 23.32
CA PRO A 239 19.62 23.66 22.58
C PRO A 239 18.75 24.60 23.45
N SER A 240 18.73 25.89 23.13
CA SER A 240 17.87 26.85 23.80
C SER A 240 16.39 26.52 23.62
N ALA A 241 15.50 27.03 24.50
CA ALA A 241 14.09 26.77 24.43
C ALA A 241 13.47 27.11 23.06
N ASN A 242 13.90 28.22 22.44
CA ASN A 242 13.44 28.63 21.11
C ASN A 242 13.89 27.65 20.03
N GLU A 243 15.12 27.14 20.11
CA GLU A 243 15.63 26.15 19.14
C GLU A 243 14.91 24.80 19.29
N LEU A 244 14.60 24.38 20.53
CA LEU A 244 13.82 23.17 20.79
C LEU A 244 12.41 23.25 20.19
N GLU A 245 11.77 24.43 20.26
CA GLU A 245 10.47 24.64 19.61
C GLU A 245 10.56 24.51 18.08
N ILE A 246 11.63 25.05 17.49
CA ILE A 246 11.88 24.92 16.04
C ILE A 246 12.06 23.44 15.67
N ILE A 247 12.92 22.72 16.37
CA ILE A 247 13.18 21.29 16.10
C ILE A 247 11.89 20.47 16.25
N LYS A 248 11.10 20.73 17.30
CA LYS A 248 9.83 20.04 17.54
C LYS A 248 8.79 20.33 16.47
N LYS A 249 8.73 21.57 16.00
CA LYS A 249 7.87 21.99 14.89
C LYS A 249 8.26 21.32 13.57
N ASP A 250 9.56 21.24 13.27
CA ASP A 250 10.07 20.68 12.02
C ASP A 250 9.98 19.14 12.01
N SER A 251 10.24 18.49 13.14
CA SER A 251 10.27 17.03 13.24
C SER A 251 8.97 16.35 13.69
N GLY A 252 8.07 17.10 14.35
CA GLY A 252 6.83 16.56 14.95
C GLY A 252 7.05 15.58 16.11
N THR A 253 8.31 15.40 16.56
CA THR A 253 8.70 14.41 17.57
C THR A 253 9.62 15.05 18.64
N GLU A 254 10.04 14.24 19.64
CA GLU A 254 10.96 14.72 20.67
C GLU A 254 12.26 15.25 20.05
N PRO A 255 12.68 16.47 20.44
CA PRO A 255 13.78 17.17 19.82
C PRO A 255 15.18 16.62 20.16
N TYR A 256 15.34 15.93 21.26
CA TYR A 256 16.59 15.31 21.69
C TYR A 256 16.34 14.13 22.64
N PHE A 257 17.37 13.32 22.83
CA PHE A 257 17.43 12.34 23.92
C PHE A 257 18.80 12.38 24.60
N GLU A 258 18.85 11.95 25.84
CA GLU A 258 20.07 11.83 26.64
C GLU A 258 20.48 10.37 26.77
N LYS A 259 21.76 10.11 26.58
CA LYS A 259 22.36 8.79 26.77
C LYS A 259 23.78 8.93 27.31
N GLU A 260 24.06 8.35 28.47
CA GLU A 260 25.40 8.31 29.08
C GLU A 260 26.07 9.72 29.19
N ASP A 261 25.30 10.71 29.69
CA ASP A 261 25.68 12.12 29.76
C ASP A 261 25.92 12.82 28.41
N GLU A 262 25.57 12.18 27.31
CA GLU A 262 25.58 12.74 25.95
C GLU A 262 24.22 13.26 25.53
N ILE A 263 24.19 14.39 24.84
CA ILE A 263 22.96 15.03 24.35
C ILE A 263 22.87 14.84 22.84
N TRP A 264 21.95 13.97 22.41
CA TRP A 264 21.73 13.68 21.00
C TRP A 264 20.54 14.48 20.50
N VAL A 265 20.81 15.49 19.66
CA VAL A 265 19.84 16.41 19.13
C VAL A 265 19.40 15.97 17.75
N ARG A 266 18.09 15.99 17.50
CA ARG A 266 17.49 15.58 16.24
C ARG A 266 17.73 16.60 15.16
N TYR A 267 18.18 16.13 14.00
CA TYR A 267 18.22 16.89 12.75
C TYR A 267 17.06 16.41 11.85
N THR A 268 16.49 17.32 11.07
CA THR A 268 15.35 17.04 10.20
C THR A 268 15.78 17.05 8.74
N GLU A 269 15.33 16.04 8.00
CA GLU A 269 15.56 15.96 6.56
C GLU A 269 14.75 17.03 5.82
N VAL A 270 15.40 17.70 4.87
CA VAL A 270 14.78 18.69 3.99
C VAL A 270 15.27 18.48 2.56
N ASP A 271 14.43 18.83 1.57
CA ASP A 271 14.80 18.72 0.16
C ASP A 271 15.97 19.64 -0.22
N ASN A 272 16.05 20.81 0.41
CA ASN A 272 17.09 21.81 0.19
C ASN A 272 17.17 22.77 1.37
N PHE A 273 18.26 23.55 1.42
CA PHE A 273 18.49 24.53 2.49
C PHE A 273 17.91 25.92 2.25
N TYR A 274 17.10 26.16 1.23
CA TYR A 274 16.63 27.51 0.88
C TYR A 274 15.86 28.21 2.00
N SER A 275 15.01 27.48 2.70
CA SER A 275 14.22 27.97 3.83
C SER A 275 14.89 27.81 5.19
N SER A 276 16.08 27.20 5.24
CA SER A 276 16.82 26.96 6.48
C SER A 276 17.40 28.25 7.03
N THR A 277 17.35 28.39 8.35
CA THR A 277 17.95 29.49 9.14
C THR A 277 19.24 29.05 9.82
N PRO A 278 20.05 29.95 10.36
CA PRO A 278 21.24 29.56 11.12
C PRO A 278 20.95 28.67 12.35
N PHE A 279 19.71 28.58 12.80
CA PHE A 279 19.30 27.79 13.96
C PHE A 279 18.60 26.48 13.56
N SER A 280 18.32 26.28 12.27
CA SER A 280 17.64 25.07 11.77
C SER A 280 18.62 23.90 11.73
N ARG A 281 18.26 22.80 12.41
CA ARG A 281 19.02 21.55 12.38
C ARG A 281 18.51 20.68 11.25
N HIS A 282 18.93 21.05 10.04
CA HIS A 282 18.52 20.42 8.81
C HIS A 282 19.67 19.68 8.15
N TYR A 283 19.32 18.63 7.41
CA TYR A 283 20.24 17.93 6.52
C TYR A 283 19.54 17.57 5.22
N VAL A 284 20.32 17.36 4.16
CA VAL A 284 19.83 16.96 2.84
C VAL A 284 20.43 15.61 2.50
N VAL A 285 19.60 14.67 2.10
CA VAL A 285 20.00 13.33 1.65
C VAL A 285 20.10 13.31 0.14
N ASP A 286 21.23 12.87 -0.37
CA ASP A 286 21.36 12.45 -1.76
C ASP A 286 21.10 10.94 -1.83
N TYR A 287 19.91 10.59 -2.18
CA TYR A 287 19.43 9.20 -2.28
C TYR A 287 20.25 8.36 -3.29
N SER A 288 20.89 9.02 -4.26
CA SER A 288 21.68 8.34 -5.30
C SER A 288 23.04 7.84 -4.80
N THR A 289 23.63 8.59 -3.90
CA THR A 289 24.97 8.32 -3.42
C THR A 289 25.04 7.90 -1.96
N GLY A 290 23.93 8.02 -1.23
CA GLY A 290 23.89 7.83 0.20
C GLY A 290 24.61 8.94 0.97
N LYS A 291 24.79 10.11 0.34
CA LYS A 291 25.47 11.27 0.91
C LYS A 291 24.52 12.12 1.71
N ILE A 292 24.90 12.46 2.92
CA ILE A 292 24.17 13.36 3.81
C ILE A 292 24.96 14.65 3.91
N ASN A 293 24.35 15.75 3.49
CA ASN A 293 24.93 17.09 3.54
C ASN A 293 24.32 17.87 4.69
N PHE A 294 25.16 18.58 5.44
CA PHE A 294 24.75 19.48 6.51
C PHE A 294 24.81 20.93 6.06
N GLY A 295 24.18 21.79 6.84
CA GLY A 295 24.21 23.23 6.61
C GLY A 295 25.64 23.83 6.72
N ASP A 296 25.74 25.09 6.36
CA ASP A 296 26.99 25.86 6.34
C ASP A 296 27.13 26.83 7.52
N GLY A 297 26.19 26.82 8.46
CA GLY A 297 26.09 27.73 9.60
C GLY A 297 25.34 29.02 9.30
N VAL A 298 25.03 29.30 8.03
CA VAL A 298 24.17 30.39 7.57
C VAL A 298 22.80 29.81 7.14
N LYS A 299 22.83 28.70 6.40
CA LYS A 299 21.70 27.91 5.95
C LYS A 299 21.76 26.51 6.60
N GLY A 300 21.30 26.45 7.85
CA GLY A 300 21.35 25.24 8.67
C GLY A 300 22.58 25.16 9.57
N VAL A 301 22.42 24.51 10.71
CA VAL A 301 23.47 24.29 11.71
C VAL A 301 24.49 23.27 11.19
N ASN A 302 25.80 23.52 11.41
CA ASN A 302 26.81 22.51 11.16
C ASN A 302 26.92 21.56 12.36
N PRO A 303 27.19 20.26 12.15
CA PRO A 303 27.57 19.38 13.25
C PRO A 303 28.75 19.92 14.03
N PRO A 304 28.70 20.02 15.37
CA PRO A 304 29.79 20.50 16.16
C PRO A 304 30.98 19.52 16.08
N LYS A 305 32.20 20.05 16.35
CA LYS A 305 33.41 19.22 16.40
C LYS A 305 33.30 18.19 17.51
N GLY A 306 33.31 16.91 17.13
CA GLY A 306 33.18 15.78 18.05
C GLY A 306 33.63 14.48 17.39
N LYS A 307 34.00 13.47 18.19
CA LYS A 307 34.31 12.12 17.68
C LYS A 307 33.05 11.29 17.67
N PHE A 308 32.75 10.62 16.52
CA PHE A 308 31.64 9.69 16.38
C PHE A 308 30.28 10.28 16.83
N ASN A 309 30.09 11.56 16.62
CA ASN A 309 28.98 12.34 17.13
C ASN A 309 27.85 12.53 16.08
N ILE A 310 27.90 11.83 14.96
CA ILE A 310 26.81 11.83 13.94
C ILE A 310 26.25 10.44 13.88
N LEU A 311 25.00 10.28 14.30
CA LEU A 311 24.27 9.01 14.42
C LEU A 311 23.06 8.99 13.48
N MET A 312 23.06 8.07 12.54
CA MET A 312 21.83 7.70 11.84
C MET A 312 21.08 6.68 12.69
N LYS A 313 19.99 7.13 13.32
CA LYS A 313 19.19 6.29 14.23
C LYS A 313 18.50 5.17 13.49
N SER A 314 17.92 5.51 12.32
CA SER A 314 17.30 4.54 11.41
C SER A 314 17.24 5.10 9.99
N TYR A 315 17.28 4.22 9.01
CA TYR A 315 16.95 4.49 7.62
C TYR A 315 16.59 3.18 6.91
N HIS A 316 15.86 3.28 5.80
CA HIS A 316 15.51 2.15 4.97
C HIS A 316 16.40 2.14 3.73
N ALA A 317 16.91 0.97 3.37
CA ALA A 317 17.64 0.78 2.12
C ALA A 317 17.20 -0.52 1.43
N GLY A 318 17.26 -0.54 0.11
CA GLY A 318 16.81 -1.65 -0.73
C GLY A 318 16.14 -1.16 -2.01
N GLY A 319 15.00 -1.74 -2.38
CA GLY A 319 14.29 -1.38 -3.61
C GLY A 319 14.97 -1.93 -4.87
N GLY A 320 14.78 -1.23 -5.98
CA GLY A 320 15.35 -1.61 -7.28
C GLY A 320 14.63 -2.77 -7.96
N THR A 321 14.98 -3.02 -9.23
CA THR A 321 14.42 -4.11 -10.04
C THR A 321 14.77 -5.50 -9.52
N ILE A 322 15.78 -5.61 -8.67
CA ILE A 322 16.18 -6.86 -8.01
C ILE A 322 15.07 -7.40 -7.09
N GLY A 323 14.19 -6.52 -6.60
CA GLY A 323 13.03 -6.89 -5.80
C GLY A 323 11.92 -7.58 -6.59
N ASN A 324 11.91 -7.48 -7.91
CA ASN A 324 10.90 -8.08 -8.77
C ASN A 324 11.21 -9.57 -8.98
N VAL A 325 10.83 -10.36 -8.01
CA VAL A 325 11.09 -11.81 -8.02
C VAL A 325 9.88 -12.59 -8.54
N ALA A 326 10.14 -13.74 -9.19
CA ALA A 326 9.10 -14.62 -9.69
C ALA A 326 8.28 -15.26 -8.54
N LYS A 327 7.09 -15.77 -8.85
CA LYS A 327 6.28 -16.51 -7.88
C LYS A 327 7.05 -17.69 -7.28
N ASN A 328 6.78 -18.00 -6.00
CA ASN A 328 7.37 -19.12 -5.26
C ASN A 328 8.90 -19.10 -5.12
N THR A 329 9.53 -17.94 -5.26
CA THR A 329 10.98 -17.79 -5.10
C THR A 329 11.39 -17.43 -3.68
N LEU A 330 10.51 -16.78 -2.90
CA LEU A 330 10.74 -16.48 -1.50
C LEU A 330 10.40 -17.72 -0.68
N GLN A 331 11.42 -18.43 -0.17
CA GLN A 331 11.25 -19.71 0.53
C GLN A 331 11.86 -19.71 1.94
N GLY A 332 12.46 -18.62 2.36
CA GLY A 332 13.17 -18.58 3.63
C GLY A 332 12.96 -17.29 4.40
N MET A 333 12.97 -17.39 5.70
CA MET A 333 13.00 -16.28 6.63
C MET A 333 14.42 -16.06 7.14
N VAL A 334 14.90 -14.83 7.18
CA VAL A 334 16.22 -14.47 7.73
C VAL A 334 16.25 -14.69 9.25
N GLN A 335 15.13 -14.40 9.91
CA GLN A 335 14.95 -14.64 11.35
C GLN A 335 13.85 -15.67 11.56
N SER A 336 14.10 -16.62 12.45
CA SER A 336 13.08 -17.58 12.84
C SER A 336 12.01 -16.87 13.68
N ILE A 337 10.78 -16.95 13.25
CA ILE A 337 9.61 -16.46 13.99
C ILE A 337 8.96 -17.69 14.65
N PRO A 338 8.72 -17.67 15.96
CA PRO A 338 8.05 -18.80 16.62
C PRO A 338 6.72 -19.13 15.94
N PHE A 339 6.49 -20.43 15.71
CA PHE A 339 5.28 -20.98 15.08
C PHE A 339 5.08 -20.64 13.58
N VAL A 340 6.06 -20.01 12.91
CA VAL A 340 6.05 -19.82 11.46
C VAL A 340 7.09 -20.74 10.84
N PHE A 341 6.63 -21.75 10.11
CA PHE A 341 7.51 -22.78 9.52
C PHE A 341 8.11 -22.38 8.17
N GLY A 342 7.50 -21.42 7.49
CA GLY A 342 7.97 -20.96 6.19
C GLY A 342 7.13 -19.84 5.64
N CYS A 343 7.61 -19.26 4.57
CA CYS A 343 6.90 -18.24 3.80
C CYS A 343 7.07 -18.52 2.31
N THR A 344 6.15 -18.06 1.53
CA THR A 344 6.26 -18.07 0.06
C THR A 344 5.51 -16.88 -0.52
N ASN A 345 5.95 -16.45 -1.71
CA ASN A 345 5.21 -15.47 -2.49
C ASN A 345 4.38 -16.22 -3.56
N PRO A 346 3.06 -16.34 -3.40
CA PRO A 346 2.21 -17.01 -4.39
C PRO A 346 2.13 -16.25 -5.71
N PHE A 347 2.49 -14.96 -5.70
CA PHE A 347 2.52 -14.08 -6.86
C PHE A 347 3.92 -13.51 -7.08
N PRO A 348 4.28 -13.10 -8.31
CA PRO A 348 5.52 -12.37 -8.52
C PRO A 348 5.48 -11.04 -7.75
N ALA A 349 6.64 -10.58 -7.29
CA ALA A 349 6.78 -9.24 -6.77
C ALA A 349 6.93 -8.26 -7.94
N GLU A 350 6.28 -7.11 -7.84
CA GLU A 350 6.19 -6.10 -8.88
C GLU A 350 6.52 -4.70 -8.32
N ASP A 351 6.53 -3.68 -9.17
CA ASP A 351 6.78 -2.27 -8.83
C ASP A 351 8.22 -1.91 -8.40
N GLY A 352 9.15 -2.86 -8.40
CA GLY A 352 10.56 -2.57 -8.20
C GLY A 352 11.13 -1.82 -9.40
N ALA A 353 11.69 -0.64 -9.17
CA ALA A 353 12.32 0.18 -10.20
C ALA A 353 13.69 0.68 -9.74
N ASP A 354 14.68 0.63 -10.64
CA ASP A 354 15.97 1.23 -10.38
C ASP A 354 15.88 2.75 -10.54
N MET A 355 16.88 3.44 -10.01
CA MET A 355 16.98 4.88 -10.15
C MET A 355 16.96 5.27 -11.64
N GLU A 356 16.19 6.30 -11.96
CA GLU A 356 16.11 6.83 -13.32
C GLU A 356 17.47 7.30 -13.83
N SER A 357 17.83 6.88 -15.05
CA SER A 357 19.07 7.34 -15.68
C SER A 357 18.97 8.83 -16.06
N VAL A 358 20.12 9.53 -16.11
CA VAL A 358 20.18 10.94 -16.49
C VAL A 358 19.62 11.18 -17.89
N ASP A 359 19.78 10.25 -18.83
CA ASP A 359 19.25 10.39 -20.18
C ASP A 359 17.72 10.19 -20.24
N SER A 360 17.20 9.27 -19.43
CA SER A 360 15.74 9.14 -19.23
C SER A 360 15.17 10.42 -18.59
N LEU A 361 15.80 10.94 -17.54
CA LEU A 361 15.41 12.18 -16.88
C LEU A 361 15.39 13.35 -17.87
N LYS A 362 16.41 13.52 -18.73
CA LYS A 362 16.43 14.59 -19.74
C LYS A 362 15.29 14.47 -20.72
N SER A 363 14.99 13.26 -21.19
CA SER A 363 13.88 13.03 -22.13
C SER A 363 12.52 13.29 -21.47
N ARG A 364 12.38 12.93 -20.20
CA ARG A 364 11.18 13.16 -19.41
C ARG A 364 10.99 14.64 -19.01
N ALA A 365 12.05 15.32 -18.67
CA ALA A 365 12.02 16.72 -18.26
C ALA A 365 11.38 17.63 -19.31
N ALA A 366 11.63 17.38 -20.59
CA ALA A 366 11.00 18.13 -21.68
C ALA A 366 9.46 18.02 -21.66
N GLY A 367 8.93 16.82 -21.37
CA GLY A 367 7.48 16.60 -21.22
C GLY A 367 6.92 17.29 -19.96
N ALA A 368 7.64 17.24 -18.84
CA ALA A 368 7.26 17.90 -17.59
C ALA A 368 7.12 19.40 -17.75
N PHE A 369 8.09 20.04 -18.40
CA PHE A 369 8.03 21.49 -18.69
C PHE A 369 6.90 21.85 -19.66
N LYS A 370 6.60 20.98 -20.63
CA LYS A 370 5.54 21.23 -21.62
C LYS A 370 4.14 21.11 -21.02
N SER A 371 3.90 20.07 -20.21
CA SER A 371 2.59 19.78 -19.61
C SER A 371 2.30 20.63 -18.38
N LEU A 372 3.33 21.14 -17.68
CA LEU A 372 3.21 21.83 -16.37
C LEU A 372 2.35 21.01 -15.37
N GLN A 373 2.45 19.70 -15.45
CA GLN A 373 1.66 18.73 -14.67
C GLN A 373 0.13 18.86 -14.84
N ARG A 374 -0.32 19.36 -15.98
CA ARG A 374 -1.75 19.45 -16.32
C ARG A 374 -2.06 18.63 -17.55
N ALA A 375 -3.15 17.87 -17.47
CA ALA A 375 -3.65 17.06 -18.59
C ALA A 375 -4.65 17.87 -19.41
N VAL A 376 -4.18 18.48 -20.50
CA VAL A 376 -4.98 19.32 -21.41
C VAL A 376 -4.99 18.74 -22.81
N THR A 377 -3.84 18.38 -23.36
CA THR A 377 -3.69 17.81 -24.67
C THR A 377 -3.58 16.28 -24.63
N SER A 378 -3.83 15.60 -25.74
CA SER A 378 -3.62 14.13 -25.83
C SER A 378 -2.19 13.72 -25.49
N GLU A 379 -1.21 14.55 -25.81
CA GLU A 379 0.19 14.33 -25.47
C GLU A 379 0.43 14.42 -23.95
N ASP A 380 -0.25 15.38 -23.27
CA ASP A 380 -0.15 15.51 -21.82
C ASP A 380 -0.72 14.26 -21.11
N PHE A 381 -1.88 13.75 -21.58
CA PHE A 381 -2.45 12.53 -21.03
C PHE A 381 -1.53 11.31 -21.21
N GLN A 382 -0.90 11.18 -22.38
CA GLN A 382 0.07 10.09 -22.62
C GLN A 382 1.29 10.23 -21.72
N TRP A 383 1.81 11.44 -21.58
CA TRP A 383 2.98 11.69 -20.76
C TRP A 383 2.69 11.47 -19.29
N LEU A 384 1.60 12.06 -18.76
CA LEU A 384 1.20 11.92 -17.37
C LEU A 384 0.82 10.46 -17.00
N ALA A 385 0.23 9.71 -17.93
CA ALA A 385 -0.05 8.30 -17.71
C ALA A 385 1.23 7.49 -17.50
N ARG A 386 2.31 7.83 -18.19
CA ARG A 386 3.64 7.21 -18.02
C ARG A 386 4.34 7.68 -16.75
N GLU A 387 4.07 8.90 -16.30
CA GLU A 387 4.61 9.46 -15.07
C GLU A 387 3.92 8.87 -13.83
N ALA A 388 2.67 8.43 -13.95
CA ALA A 388 1.87 7.91 -12.85
C ALA A 388 2.46 6.64 -12.21
N SER A 389 3.16 5.82 -13.01
CA SER A 389 3.80 4.59 -12.50
C SER A 389 4.97 4.16 -13.41
N SER A 390 6.07 3.73 -12.79
CA SER A 390 7.20 3.11 -13.50
C SER A 390 6.82 1.82 -14.25
N SER A 391 5.73 1.17 -13.83
CA SER A 391 5.19 -0.02 -14.48
C SER A 391 4.49 0.26 -15.81
N VAL A 392 4.23 1.52 -16.18
CA VAL A 392 3.67 1.89 -17.48
C VAL A 392 4.79 1.99 -18.51
N GLY A 393 4.86 1.03 -19.42
CA GLY A 393 5.83 1.05 -20.53
C GLY A 393 5.43 2.00 -21.65
N ARG A 394 4.15 2.01 -22.03
CA ARG A 394 3.61 2.90 -23.09
C ARG A 394 2.21 3.38 -22.72
N ALA A 395 1.89 4.57 -23.14
CA ALA A 395 0.54 5.13 -23.05
C ALA A 395 0.15 5.80 -24.36
N TYR A 396 -1.09 5.66 -24.75
CA TYR A 396 -1.64 6.29 -25.95
C TYR A 396 -3.03 6.87 -25.64
N CYS A 397 -3.21 8.13 -25.94
CA CYS A 397 -4.49 8.83 -25.73
C CYS A 397 -5.28 8.84 -27.05
N LEU A 398 -6.43 8.17 -27.04
CA LEU A 398 -7.37 8.18 -28.16
C LEU A 398 -8.19 9.47 -28.08
N LYS A 399 -8.19 10.24 -29.16
CA LYS A 399 -9.14 11.32 -29.33
C LYS A 399 -10.53 10.72 -29.44
N ASN A 400 -11.41 11.10 -28.56
CA ASN A 400 -12.72 10.49 -28.42
C ASN A 400 -13.51 10.50 -29.74
N ARG A 401 -14.17 9.38 -29.97
CA ARG A 401 -15.15 9.21 -31.05
C ARG A 401 -16.60 9.25 -30.54
N ASN A 402 -16.80 9.28 -29.23
CA ASN A 402 -18.14 9.24 -28.62
C ASN A 402 -18.67 10.67 -28.35
N ALA A 403 -19.95 10.87 -28.49
CA ALA A 403 -20.64 12.15 -28.32
C ALA A 403 -20.49 12.83 -26.93
N LYS A 404 -19.82 12.17 -25.97
CA LYS A 404 -19.63 12.62 -24.58
C LYS A 404 -18.33 13.38 -24.30
N ASN A 405 -17.47 13.66 -25.28
CA ASN A 405 -16.16 14.29 -25.06
C ASN A 405 -15.26 13.56 -24.01
N GLU A 406 -15.38 12.25 -23.90
CA GLU A 406 -14.57 11.44 -23.00
C GLU A 406 -13.17 11.20 -23.56
N ILE A 407 -12.15 11.34 -22.74
CA ILE A 407 -10.76 11.08 -23.11
C ILE A 407 -10.40 9.66 -22.69
N CYS A 408 -10.09 8.82 -23.66
CA CYS A 408 -9.64 7.46 -23.41
C CYS A 408 -8.12 7.35 -23.51
N THR A 409 -7.47 6.91 -22.44
CA THR A 409 -6.04 6.64 -22.40
C THR A 409 -5.81 5.13 -22.30
N VAL A 410 -5.16 4.58 -23.30
CA VAL A 410 -4.75 3.17 -23.33
C VAL A 410 -3.34 3.05 -22.79
N ILE A 411 -3.13 2.15 -21.82
CA ILE A 411 -1.82 1.90 -21.22
C ILE A 411 -1.35 0.47 -21.47
N ILE A 412 -0.06 0.32 -21.72
CA ILE A 412 0.62 -0.97 -21.86
C ILE A 412 1.66 -1.03 -20.74
N PRO A 413 1.66 -2.08 -19.90
CA PRO A 413 2.63 -2.19 -18.83
C PRO A 413 4.04 -2.43 -19.38
N LEU A 414 5.04 -2.13 -18.55
CA LEU A 414 6.41 -2.50 -18.84
C LEU A 414 6.51 -4.03 -18.86
N ARG A 415 7.25 -4.58 -19.83
CA ARG A 415 7.43 -6.03 -19.93
C ARG A 415 8.28 -6.53 -18.76
N PRO A 416 7.76 -7.46 -17.94
CA PRO A 416 8.55 -8.09 -16.89
C PRO A 416 9.71 -8.93 -17.47
N SER A 417 10.78 -9.04 -16.71
CA SER A 417 11.90 -9.92 -17.09
C SER A 417 11.43 -11.38 -17.14
N GLY A 418 11.67 -12.07 -18.25
CA GLY A 418 11.30 -13.49 -18.40
C GLY A 418 9.96 -13.73 -19.13
N VAL A 419 9.20 -12.70 -19.45
CA VAL A 419 7.97 -12.81 -20.24
C VAL A 419 8.30 -12.85 -21.74
N GLY A 420 7.79 -13.87 -22.44
CA GLY A 420 8.00 -14.05 -23.88
C GLY A 420 7.45 -12.91 -24.73
N TYR A 421 8.02 -12.70 -25.91
CA TYR A 421 7.55 -11.64 -26.82
C TYR A 421 6.15 -11.89 -27.39
N ASP A 422 5.71 -13.14 -27.37
CA ASP A 422 4.39 -13.56 -27.88
C ASP A 422 3.27 -13.37 -26.84
N GLU A 423 3.62 -13.10 -25.57
CA GLU A 423 2.63 -12.86 -24.53
C GLU A 423 2.06 -11.45 -24.62
N LYS A 424 0.73 -11.36 -24.54
CA LYS A 424 -0.01 -10.09 -24.51
C LYS A 424 0.22 -9.37 -23.18
N LEU A 425 0.72 -8.16 -23.23
CA LEU A 425 0.98 -7.34 -22.07
C LEU A 425 -0.28 -6.58 -21.67
N LEU A 426 -0.87 -6.92 -20.56
CA LEU A 426 -2.07 -6.28 -20.04
C LEU A 426 -1.79 -5.63 -18.70
N PRO A 427 -2.25 -4.40 -18.50
CA PRO A 427 -2.11 -3.71 -17.23
C PRO A 427 -3.04 -4.34 -16.20
N SER A 428 -2.58 -4.43 -14.95
CA SER A 428 -3.42 -4.82 -13.82
C SER A 428 -4.49 -3.75 -13.54
N ARG A 429 -5.59 -4.12 -12.88
CA ARG A 429 -6.62 -3.15 -12.46
C ARG A 429 -6.04 -2.10 -11.53
N GLU A 430 -5.14 -2.51 -10.66
CA GLU A 430 -4.43 -1.61 -9.75
C GLU A 430 -3.64 -0.55 -10.52
N LEU A 431 -2.91 -0.97 -11.58
CA LEU A 431 -2.18 -0.05 -12.43
C LEU A 431 -3.13 0.92 -13.16
N ILE A 432 -4.25 0.40 -13.69
CA ILE A 432 -5.29 1.21 -14.36
C ILE A 432 -5.87 2.23 -13.37
N ARG A 433 -6.20 1.80 -12.15
CA ARG A 433 -6.74 2.66 -11.09
C ARG A 433 -5.74 3.77 -10.72
N ARG A 434 -4.49 3.41 -10.45
CA ARG A 434 -3.42 4.35 -10.10
C ARG A 434 -3.20 5.41 -11.18
N VAL A 435 -3.16 5.00 -12.44
CA VAL A 435 -3.03 5.92 -13.58
C VAL A 435 -4.27 6.82 -13.69
N LYS A 436 -5.47 6.27 -13.53
CA LYS A 436 -6.71 7.04 -13.56
C LYS A 436 -6.76 8.09 -12.47
N GLU A 437 -6.48 7.72 -11.22
CA GLU A 437 -6.44 8.65 -10.08
C GLU A 437 -5.40 9.77 -10.29
N TYR A 438 -4.23 9.42 -10.80
CA TYR A 438 -3.19 10.40 -11.10
C TYR A 438 -3.61 11.40 -12.17
N LEU A 439 -4.29 10.93 -13.23
CA LEU A 439 -4.84 11.77 -14.29
C LEU A 439 -6.05 12.59 -13.81
N ASP A 440 -6.93 12.01 -12.98
CA ASP A 440 -8.12 12.68 -12.43
C ASP A 440 -7.75 13.92 -11.61
N GLN A 441 -6.64 13.89 -10.87
CA GLN A 441 -6.13 15.03 -10.10
C GLN A 441 -5.55 16.15 -10.98
N ARG A 442 -5.22 15.86 -12.25
CA ARG A 442 -4.49 16.78 -13.16
C ARG A 442 -5.26 17.20 -14.39
N LYS A 443 -6.41 16.59 -14.64
CA LYS A 443 -7.31 16.94 -15.76
C LYS A 443 -8.02 18.27 -15.56
N LEU A 444 -8.57 18.81 -16.61
CA LEU A 444 -9.49 19.95 -16.53
C LEU A 444 -10.80 19.50 -15.86
N VAL A 445 -11.37 20.38 -15.06
CA VAL A 445 -12.67 20.16 -14.41
C VAL A 445 -13.74 19.88 -15.47
N GLY A 446 -14.56 18.86 -15.27
CA GLY A 446 -15.62 18.49 -16.21
C GLY A 446 -15.17 17.62 -17.39
N THR A 447 -13.89 17.22 -17.45
CA THR A 447 -13.41 16.28 -18.49
C THR A 447 -13.52 14.84 -17.99
N PRO A 448 -14.40 14.00 -18.57
CA PRO A 448 -14.44 12.58 -18.23
C PRO A 448 -13.22 11.87 -18.81
N ILE A 449 -12.61 10.99 -18.03
CA ILE A 449 -11.46 10.18 -18.46
C ILE A 449 -11.70 8.72 -18.18
N THR A 450 -11.25 7.88 -19.13
CA THR A 450 -11.21 6.44 -19.00
C THR A 450 -9.78 5.97 -19.27
N VAL A 451 -9.29 5.06 -18.44
CA VAL A 451 -8.00 4.37 -18.66
C VAL A 451 -8.31 2.92 -18.96
N GLN A 452 -7.75 2.41 -20.05
CA GLN A 452 -8.07 1.08 -20.57
C GLN A 452 -6.83 0.26 -20.92
N ALA A 453 -7.01 -1.05 -20.97
CA ALA A 453 -6.03 -1.99 -21.50
C ALA A 453 -5.99 -1.94 -23.04
N PRO A 454 -4.89 -2.34 -23.68
CA PRO A 454 -4.82 -2.47 -25.11
C PRO A 454 -5.67 -3.64 -25.61
N VAL A 455 -6.21 -3.50 -26.81
CA VAL A 455 -6.88 -4.60 -27.55
C VAL A 455 -5.88 -5.16 -28.57
N TYR A 456 -5.61 -6.46 -28.50
CA TYR A 456 -4.67 -7.15 -29.38
C TYR A 456 -5.39 -7.98 -30.43
#